data_3a5fd513e958f14ba28b968f0e67af5d
#
_entry.id   3a5fd513e958f14ba28b968f0e67af5d
#
_cell.length_a   1.000
_cell.length_b   1.000
_cell.length_c   1.000
_cell.angle_alpha   90.00
_cell.angle_beta   90.00
_cell.angle_gamma   90.00
#
_symmetry.space_group_name_H-M   'P 1'
#
loop_
_entity.id
_entity.type
_entity.pdbx_description
1 polymer ?
#
loop_
_entity_poly.entity_id
_entity_poly.type
_entity_poly.pdbx_seq_one_letter_code
_entity_poly.pdbx_strand_id
1 'polypeptide(L)'
;MIEAYKEGLKELEAGDVIYAAKKFNEAEILFPQSEYAPKSALMAAYSYYTQNYYGDAEAELIRFLSVYPNHKDVVYAEYLLGLCYYEQIVDEKKDLQSIINAKKTFESLISKHPNTQFASDAMFKINLIDEILAAKEMYIGRYYVDRKKWISAINRFRVVVDDYDTSIYVEEAIHRLVEIYYTIGIETEAKKYANLLGYNYQSSEWYEK
;
A
#
# COMPACT_ATOMS: atom_id res chain seq x y z
N MET A 1 12.63 -19.60 29.28
CA MET A 1 11.75 -19.29 28.13
C MET A 1 10.58 -18.43 28.55
N ILE A 2 9.70 -18.92 29.42
CA ILE A 2 8.53 -18.12 29.90
C ILE A 2 8.96 -16.84 30.58
N GLU A 3 10.09 -16.83 31.31
CA GLU A 3 10.62 -15.61 31.94
C GLU A 3 11.06 -14.57 30.91
N ALA A 4 11.87 -14.93 29.91
CA ALA A 4 12.31 -13.98 28.88
C ALA A 4 11.12 -13.44 28.08
N TYR A 5 10.13 -14.29 27.72
CA TYR A 5 8.92 -13.86 27.06
C TYR A 5 8.08 -12.88 27.91
N LYS A 6 7.91 -13.20 29.22
CA LYS A 6 7.20 -12.32 30.17
C LYS A 6 7.94 -11.01 30.39
N GLU A 7 9.27 -11.05 30.45
CA GLU A 7 10.08 -9.85 30.54
C GLU A 7 9.89 -8.98 29.28
N GLY A 8 9.91 -9.59 28.09
CA GLY A 8 9.59 -8.89 26.83
C GLY A 8 8.23 -8.21 26.85
N LEU A 9 7.18 -8.88 27.36
CA LEU A 9 5.85 -8.26 27.50
C LEU A 9 5.86 -7.07 28.46
N LYS A 10 6.53 -7.20 29.60
CA LYS A 10 6.64 -6.14 30.60
C LYS A 10 7.35 -4.91 30.04
N GLU A 11 8.46 -5.12 29.31
CA GLU A 11 9.21 -4.02 28.70
C GLU A 11 8.43 -3.36 27.56
N LEU A 12 7.65 -4.15 26.79
CA LEU A 12 6.75 -3.60 25.77
C LEU A 12 5.67 -2.70 26.42
N GLU A 13 5.07 -3.13 27.51
CA GLU A 13 4.10 -2.33 28.28
C GLU A 13 4.75 -1.08 28.88
N ALA A 14 6.01 -1.14 29.28
CA ALA A 14 6.79 -0.02 29.76
C ALA A 14 7.23 0.96 28.66
N GLY A 15 7.09 0.57 27.37
CA GLY A 15 7.45 1.37 26.22
C GLY A 15 8.92 1.25 25.78
N ASP A 16 9.71 0.35 26.44
CA ASP A 16 11.07 0.01 25.95
C ASP A 16 11.01 -1.10 24.89
N VAL A 17 10.62 -0.71 23.69
CA VAL A 17 10.39 -1.66 22.59
C VAL A 17 11.67 -2.33 22.09
N ILE A 18 12.80 -1.65 22.18
CA ILE A 18 14.08 -2.20 21.76
C ILE A 18 14.50 -3.33 22.71
N TYR A 19 14.36 -3.10 24.01
CA TYR A 19 14.66 -4.13 25.01
C TYR A 19 13.62 -5.26 24.98
N ALA A 20 12.34 -4.92 24.76
CA ALA A 20 11.27 -5.90 24.55
C ALA A 20 11.58 -6.84 23.37
N ALA A 21 11.91 -6.28 22.20
CA ALA A 21 12.26 -7.06 21.00
C ALA A 21 13.48 -7.97 21.27
N LYS A 22 14.51 -7.44 21.95
CA LYS A 22 15.67 -8.24 22.36
C LYS A 22 15.27 -9.42 23.24
N LYS A 23 14.36 -9.23 24.20
CA LYS A 23 13.89 -10.29 25.10
C LYS A 23 13.04 -11.33 24.38
N PHE A 24 12.23 -10.91 23.43
CA PHE A 24 11.49 -11.83 22.58
C PHE A 24 12.43 -12.66 21.68
N ASN A 25 13.43 -12.04 21.06
CA ASN A 25 14.43 -12.77 20.28
C ASN A 25 15.26 -13.72 21.15
N GLU A 26 15.61 -13.34 22.37
CA GLU A 26 16.27 -14.23 23.36
C GLU A 26 15.39 -15.46 23.67
N ALA A 27 14.08 -15.24 23.87
CA ALA A 27 13.15 -16.35 24.15
C ALA A 27 13.03 -17.32 22.96
N GLU A 28 13.05 -16.83 21.73
CA GLU A 28 13.04 -17.65 20.51
C GLU A 28 14.33 -18.50 20.40
N ILE A 29 15.50 -17.86 20.57
CA ILE A 29 16.82 -18.50 20.40
C ILE A 29 17.04 -19.57 21.45
N LEU A 30 16.64 -19.33 22.71
CA LEU A 30 16.82 -20.29 23.80
C LEU A 30 16.00 -21.57 23.63
N PHE A 31 14.84 -21.48 22.96
CA PHE A 31 13.91 -22.60 22.83
C PHE A 31 13.25 -22.64 21.43
N PRO A 32 14.02 -22.87 20.36
CA PRO A 32 13.55 -22.75 19.00
C PRO A 32 12.47 -23.77 18.60
N GLN A 33 12.39 -24.89 19.33
CA GLN A 33 11.40 -25.96 19.11
C GLN A 33 10.10 -25.77 19.92
N SER A 34 9.99 -24.69 20.69
CA SER A 34 8.82 -24.45 21.53
C SER A 34 7.69 -23.77 20.75
N GLU A 35 6.45 -23.93 21.19
CA GLU A 35 5.29 -23.22 20.70
C GLU A 35 5.40 -21.68 20.85
N TYR A 36 6.30 -21.25 21.76
CA TYR A 36 6.53 -19.81 22.00
C TYR A 36 7.55 -19.20 21.04
N ALA A 37 8.39 -19.99 20.36
CA ALA A 37 9.39 -19.45 19.45
C ALA A 37 8.78 -18.59 18.33
N PRO A 38 7.80 -19.10 17.55
CA PRO A 38 7.15 -18.27 16.53
C PRO A 38 6.43 -17.05 17.12
N LYS A 39 5.78 -17.21 18.30
CA LYS A 39 5.10 -16.09 18.97
C LYS A 39 6.10 -15.01 19.39
N SER A 40 7.26 -15.43 19.91
CA SER A 40 8.32 -14.49 20.31
C SER A 40 8.88 -13.73 19.12
N ALA A 41 9.18 -14.42 18.01
CA ALA A 41 9.62 -13.76 16.78
C ALA A 41 8.62 -12.71 16.27
N LEU A 42 7.33 -13.05 16.27
CA LEU A 42 6.28 -12.12 15.86
C LEU A 42 6.12 -10.96 16.84
N MET A 43 6.25 -11.20 18.16
CA MET A 43 6.20 -10.15 19.18
C MET A 43 7.40 -9.20 19.10
N ALA A 44 8.58 -9.67 18.70
CA ALA A 44 9.73 -8.81 18.44
C ALA A 44 9.44 -7.83 17.30
N ALA A 45 8.90 -8.33 16.18
CA ALA A 45 8.47 -7.48 15.07
C ALA A 45 7.39 -6.48 15.47
N TYR A 46 6.37 -6.94 16.21
CA TYR A 46 5.29 -6.09 16.71
C TYR A 46 5.81 -4.99 17.64
N SER A 47 6.78 -5.29 18.49
CA SER A 47 7.40 -4.30 19.38
C SER A 47 8.00 -3.13 18.60
N TYR A 48 8.76 -3.41 17.55
CA TYR A 48 9.31 -2.38 16.68
C TYR A 48 8.22 -1.58 15.96
N TYR A 49 7.19 -2.26 15.44
CA TYR A 49 6.08 -1.60 14.74
C TYR A 49 5.37 -0.57 15.63
N THR A 50 5.11 -0.88 16.91
CA THR A 50 4.36 0.01 17.84
C THR A 50 5.01 1.36 18.09
N GLN A 51 6.31 1.48 17.84
CA GLN A 51 7.06 2.73 18.00
C GLN A 51 7.61 3.27 16.68
N ASN A 52 7.02 2.85 15.56
CA ASN A 52 7.34 3.32 14.22
C ASN A 52 8.77 2.97 13.73
N TYR A 53 9.41 1.96 14.35
CA TYR A 53 10.66 1.38 13.84
C TYR A 53 10.35 0.41 12.68
N TYR A 54 9.77 0.94 11.61
CA TYR A 54 9.21 0.12 10.53
C TYR A 54 10.28 -0.72 9.80
N GLY A 55 11.50 -0.21 9.65
CA GLY A 55 12.59 -0.96 9.02
C GLY A 55 13.01 -2.18 9.84
N ASP A 56 13.08 -2.05 11.17
CA ASP A 56 13.41 -3.16 12.07
C ASP A 56 12.25 -4.16 12.13
N ALA A 57 11.01 -3.67 12.16
CA ALA A 57 9.81 -4.51 12.11
C ALA A 57 9.74 -5.30 10.79
N GLU A 58 10.03 -4.68 9.65
CA GLU A 58 10.11 -5.32 8.34
C GLU A 58 11.12 -6.47 8.34
N ALA A 59 12.34 -6.23 8.83
CA ALA A 59 13.38 -7.24 8.88
C ALA A 59 12.96 -8.47 9.70
N GLU A 60 12.36 -8.25 10.89
CA GLU A 60 11.87 -9.33 11.75
C GLU A 60 10.67 -10.06 11.11
N LEU A 61 9.76 -9.37 10.44
CA LEU A 61 8.63 -9.99 9.75
C LEU A 61 9.07 -10.85 8.56
N ILE A 62 10.00 -10.37 7.75
CA ILE A 62 10.58 -11.15 6.66
C ILE A 62 11.26 -12.41 7.21
N ARG A 63 12.01 -12.27 8.29
CA ARG A 63 12.62 -13.40 8.99
C ARG A 63 11.57 -14.38 9.50
N PHE A 64 10.51 -13.89 10.19
CA PHE A 64 9.41 -14.73 10.67
C PHE A 64 8.75 -15.53 9.55
N LEU A 65 8.40 -14.88 8.44
CA LEU A 65 7.76 -15.51 7.29
C LEU A 65 8.65 -16.57 6.63
N SER A 66 9.97 -16.38 6.68
CA SER A 66 10.95 -17.34 6.16
C SER A 66 11.13 -18.56 7.08
N VAL A 67 11.18 -18.34 8.40
CA VAL A 67 11.46 -19.39 9.39
C VAL A 67 10.19 -20.19 9.73
N TYR A 68 9.03 -19.54 9.75
CA TYR A 68 7.75 -20.10 10.16
C TYR A 68 6.65 -20.02 9.09
N PRO A 69 6.89 -20.49 7.86
CA PRO A 69 5.98 -20.25 6.71
C PRO A 69 4.61 -20.92 6.87
N ASN A 70 4.48 -21.90 7.75
CA ASN A 70 3.22 -22.64 7.99
C ASN A 70 2.59 -22.31 9.35
N HIS A 71 3.06 -21.27 10.03
CA HIS A 71 2.47 -20.89 11.31
C HIS A 71 1.10 -20.25 11.12
N LYS A 72 0.19 -20.45 12.06
CA LYS A 72 -1.18 -19.89 12.01
C LYS A 72 -1.23 -18.36 11.89
N ASP A 73 -0.22 -17.68 12.43
CA ASP A 73 -0.13 -16.22 12.45
C ASP A 73 0.61 -15.63 11.21
N VAL A 74 0.91 -16.46 10.20
CA VAL A 74 1.51 -15.99 8.92
C VAL A 74 0.68 -14.91 8.27
N VAL A 75 -0.65 -15.07 8.26
CA VAL A 75 -1.58 -14.08 7.67
C VAL A 75 -1.45 -12.73 8.37
N TYR A 76 -1.36 -12.73 9.70
CA TYR A 76 -1.14 -11.51 10.46
C TYR A 76 0.25 -10.90 10.21
N ALA A 77 1.28 -11.73 10.09
CA ALA A 77 2.63 -11.25 9.79
C ALA A 77 2.73 -10.64 8.39
N GLU A 78 2.11 -11.24 7.35
CA GLU A 78 2.02 -10.66 6.01
C GLU A 78 1.26 -9.32 6.03
N TYR A 79 0.17 -9.24 6.78
CA TYR A 79 -0.59 -8.00 6.94
C TYR A 79 0.24 -6.91 7.63
N LEU A 80 0.91 -7.23 8.74
CA LEU A 80 1.75 -6.28 9.47
C LEU A 80 2.95 -5.81 8.62
N LEU A 81 3.50 -6.68 7.78
CA LEU A 81 4.54 -6.30 6.80
C LEU A 81 4.01 -5.29 5.79
N GLY A 82 2.80 -5.53 5.27
CA GLY A 82 2.12 -4.55 4.40
C GLY A 82 1.91 -3.20 5.08
N LEU A 83 1.53 -3.20 6.37
CA LEU A 83 1.41 -1.99 7.17
C LEU A 83 2.76 -1.29 7.38
N CYS A 84 3.85 -2.01 7.62
CA CYS A 84 5.18 -1.40 7.72
C CYS A 84 5.55 -0.61 6.47
N TYR A 85 5.28 -1.14 5.28
CA TYR A 85 5.49 -0.41 4.03
C TYR A 85 4.52 0.76 3.87
N TYR A 86 3.26 0.58 4.25
CA TYR A 86 2.23 1.60 4.12
C TYR A 86 2.52 2.83 5.00
N GLU A 87 2.89 2.61 6.25
CA GLU A 87 3.19 3.70 7.20
C GLU A 87 4.50 4.46 6.85
N GLN A 88 5.36 3.87 6.01
CA GLN A 88 6.55 4.54 5.48
C GLN A 88 6.27 5.47 4.28
N ILE A 89 5.00 5.58 3.84
CA ILE A 89 4.62 6.51 2.77
C ILE A 89 4.59 7.94 3.34
N VAL A 90 5.72 8.64 3.27
CA VAL A 90 5.88 9.99 3.82
C VAL A 90 5.57 11.08 2.78
N ASP A 91 5.96 10.85 1.52
CA ASP A 91 5.78 11.82 0.42
C ASP A 91 5.54 11.04 -0.88
N GLU A 92 4.29 11.03 -1.33
CA GLU A 92 3.87 10.36 -2.56
C GLU A 92 4.59 10.86 -3.82
N LYS A 93 5.25 12.02 -3.73
CA LYS A 93 5.97 12.61 -4.87
C LYS A 93 7.41 12.12 -4.99
N LYS A 94 8.00 11.60 -3.90
CA LYS A 94 9.43 11.28 -3.85
C LYS A 94 9.74 9.80 -3.84
N ASP A 95 9.07 9.01 -3.00
CA ASP A 95 9.37 7.59 -2.84
C ASP A 95 8.18 6.72 -3.21
N LEU A 96 8.30 6.03 -4.33
CA LEU A 96 7.30 5.07 -4.79
C LEU A 96 7.58 3.65 -4.27
N GLN A 97 8.78 3.37 -3.76
CA GLN A 97 9.15 1.99 -3.44
C GLN A 97 8.29 1.43 -2.30
N SER A 98 8.09 2.21 -1.24
CA SER A 98 7.23 1.82 -0.11
C SER A 98 5.78 1.61 -0.56
N ILE A 99 5.26 2.48 -1.44
CA ILE A 99 3.92 2.36 -2.01
C ILE A 99 3.78 1.05 -2.81
N ILE A 100 4.75 0.78 -3.70
CA ILE A 100 4.75 -0.43 -4.54
C ILE A 100 4.85 -1.69 -3.66
N ASN A 101 5.72 -1.68 -2.65
CA ASN A 101 5.88 -2.80 -1.74
C ASN A 101 4.61 -3.05 -0.92
N ALA A 102 3.98 -1.98 -0.39
CA ALA A 102 2.72 -2.09 0.34
C ALA A 102 1.62 -2.71 -0.54
N LYS A 103 1.39 -2.15 -1.73
CA LYS A 103 0.38 -2.66 -2.66
C LYS A 103 0.61 -4.14 -2.99
N LYS A 104 1.83 -4.50 -3.40
CA LYS A 104 2.20 -5.88 -3.74
C LYS A 104 2.00 -6.85 -2.57
N THR A 105 2.35 -6.43 -1.35
CA THR A 105 2.19 -7.27 -0.15
C THR A 105 0.72 -7.48 0.17
N PHE A 106 -0.11 -6.43 0.13
CA PHE A 106 -1.55 -6.53 0.35
C PHE A 106 -2.26 -7.33 -0.74
N GLU A 107 -1.92 -7.16 -2.02
CA GLU A 107 -2.45 -7.97 -3.13
C GLU A 107 -2.14 -9.46 -2.94
N SER A 108 -0.90 -9.78 -2.55
CA SER A 108 -0.48 -11.16 -2.24
C SER A 108 -1.30 -11.74 -1.08
N LEU A 109 -1.48 -10.96 0.00
CA LEU A 109 -2.28 -11.35 1.15
C LEU A 109 -3.74 -11.66 0.76
N ILE A 110 -4.38 -10.77 0.01
CA ILE A 110 -5.77 -10.94 -0.46
C ILE A 110 -5.89 -12.18 -1.34
N SER A 111 -4.95 -12.39 -2.25
CA SER A 111 -4.96 -13.54 -3.16
C SER A 111 -4.84 -14.87 -2.43
N LYS A 112 -3.97 -14.94 -1.39
CA LYS A 112 -3.74 -16.18 -0.62
C LYS A 112 -4.82 -16.42 0.44
N HIS A 113 -5.35 -15.36 1.04
CA HIS A 113 -6.21 -15.42 2.23
C HIS A 113 -7.47 -14.55 2.12
N PRO A 114 -8.30 -14.70 1.04
CA PRO A 114 -9.37 -13.75 0.70
C PRO A 114 -10.46 -13.62 1.76
N ASN A 115 -10.68 -14.64 2.58
CA ASN A 115 -11.77 -14.69 3.55
C ASN A 115 -11.35 -14.27 4.97
N THR A 116 -10.25 -13.52 5.11
CA THR A 116 -9.77 -13.04 6.40
C THR A 116 -10.14 -11.58 6.63
N GLN A 117 -10.27 -11.19 7.90
CA GLN A 117 -10.44 -9.79 8.27
C GLN A 117 -9.27 -8.92 7.78
N PHE A 118 -8.05 -9.48 7.79
CA PHE A 118 -6.86 -8.81 7.28
C PHE A 118 -6.93 -8.52 5.78
N ALA A 119 -7.50 -9.45 4.98
CA ALA A 119 -7.70 -9.21 3.55
C ALA A 119 -8.73 -8.11 3.28
N SER A 120 -9.78 -8.02 4.09
CA SER A 120 -10.76 -6.94 3.96
C SER A 120 -10.15 -5.57 4.26
N ASP A 121 -9.34 -5.45 5.32
CA ASP A 121 -8.65 -4.20 5.63
C ASP A 121 -7.57 -3.88 4.58
N ALA A 122 -6.81 -4.88 4.13
CA ALA A 122 -5.83 -4.72 3.06
C ALA A 122 -6.46 -4.16 1.76
N MET A 123 -7.69 -4.55 1.45
CA MET A 123 -8.42 -3.99 0.29
C MET A 123 -8.68 -2.49 0.44
N PHE A 124 -9.07 -2.04 1.64
CA PHE A 124 -9.20 -0.60 1.91
C PHE A 124 -7.87 0.14 1.78
N LYS A 125 -6.77 -0.47 2.26
CA LYS A 125 -5.44 0.11 2.12
C LYS A 125 -5.01 0.21 0.65
N ILE A 126 -5.30 -0.80 -0.18
CA ILE A 126 -5.04 -0.74 -1.62
C ILE A 126 -5.81 0.40 -2.27
N ASN A 127 -7.09 0.58 -1.96
CA ASN A 127 -7.87 1.69 -2.52
C ASN A 127 -7.25 3.05 -2.17
N LEU A 128 -6.77 3.24 -0.92
CA LEU A 128 -6.07 4.47 -0.53
C LEU A 128 -4.74 4.65 -1.27
N ILE A 129 -4.00 3.56 -1.49
CA ILE A 129 -2.77 3.56 -2.29
C ILE A 129 -3.09 3.97 -3.74
N ASP A 130 -4.15 3.43 -4.33
CA ASP A 130 -4.54 3.73 -5.71
C ASP A 130 -4.96 5.20 -5.86
N GLU A 131 -5.64 5.79 -4.86
CA GLU A 131 -5.90 7.24 -4.82
C GLU A 131 -4.60 8.06 -4.82
N ILE A 132 -3.60 7.67 -4.03
CA ILE A 132 -2.29 8.35 -3.99
C ILE A 132 -1.59 8.27 -5.34
N LEU A 133 -1.59 7.09 -5.96
CA LEU A 133 -0.96 6.86 -7.26
C LEU A 133 -1.69 7.63 -8.37
N ALA A 134 -3.02 7.61 -8.38
CA ALA A 134 -3.83 8.40 -9.31
C ALA A 134 -3.55 9.90 -9.16
N ALA A 135 -3.54 10.43 -7.94
CA ALA A 135 -3.21 11.83 -7.66
C ALA A 135 -1.84 12.23 -8.23
N LYS A 136 -0.84 11.35 -8.09
CA LYS A 136 0.50 11.57 -8.64
C LYS A 136 0.49 11.63 -10.17
N GLU A 137 -0.18 10.69 -10.84
CA GLU A 137 -0.29 10.68 -12.30
C GLU A 137 -1.03 11.93 -12.81
N MET A 138 -2.09 12.35 -12.11
CA MET A 138 -2.80 13.60 -12.39
C MET A 138 -1.90 14.83 -12.25
N TYR A 139 -1.12 14.92 -11.17
CA TYR A 139 -0.17 16.01 -10.97
C TYR A 139 0.84 16.10 -12.13
N ILE A 140 1.43 14.97 -12.53
CA ILE A 140 2.38 14.90 -13.64
C ILE A 140 1.69 15.24 -14.98
N GLY A 141 0.47 14.74 -15.18
CA GLY A 141 -0.33 15.02 -16.37
C GLY A 141 -0.60 16.52 -16.55
N ARG A 142 -1.08 17.19 -15.50
CA ARG A 142 -1.32 18.65 -15.49
C ARG A 142 -0.02 19.44 -15.76
N TYR A 143 1.10 19.03 -15.17
CA TYR A 143 2.41 19.62 -15.43
C TYR A 143 2.81 19.57 -16.92
N TYR A 144 2.50 18.45 -17.61
CA TYR A 144 2.78 18.32 -19.04
C TYR A 144 1.80 19.13 -19.89
N VAL A 145 0.54 19.27 -19.49
CA VAL A 145 -0.44 20.16 -20.15
C VAL A 145 0.06 21.59 -20.15
N ASP A 146 0.49 22.12 -19.00
CA ASP A 146 1.02 23.48 -18.86
C ASP A 146 2.21 23.77 -19.80
N ARG A 147 2.95 22.71 -20.15
CA ARG A 147 4.10 22.78 -21.08
C ARG A 147 3.77 22.37 -22.50
N LYS A 148 2.49 22.16 -22.80
CA LYS A 148 2.00 21.74 -24.13
C LYS A 148 2.65 20.43 -24.64
N LYS A 149 3.09 19.58 -23.71
CA LYS A 149 3.64 18.23 -24.00
C LYS A 149 2.51 17.21 -24.05
N TRP A 150 1.65 17.34 -25.06
CA TRP A 150 0.37 16.64 -25.17
C TRP A 150 0.49 15.12 -25.05
N ILE A 151 1.42 14.48 -25.77
CA ILE A 151 1.59 13.01 -25.73
C ILE A 151 1.98 12.53 -24.33
N SER A 152 2.86 13.29 -23.65
CA SER A 152 3.25 12.93 -22.28
C SER A 152 2.08 13.08 -21.30
N ALA A 153 1.25 14.12 -21.47
CA ALA A 153 0.04 14.33 -20.66
C ALA A 153 -0.98 13.20 -20.89
N ILE A 154 -1.26 12.87 -22.16
CA ILE A 154 -2.16 11.77 -22.54
C ILE A 154 -1.75 10.47 -21.83
N ASN A 155 -0.47 10.12 -21.88
CA ASN A 155 0.01 8.87 -21.26
C ASN A 155 -0.25 8.85 -19.75
N ARG A 156 -0.11 9.99 -19.06
CA ARG A 156 -0.37 10.08 -17.62
C ARG A 156 -1.86 9.97 -17.28
N PHE A 157 -2.71 10.71 -17.98
CA PHE A 157 -4.16 10.63 -17.75
C PHE A 157 -4.73 9.27 -18.13
N ARG A 158 -4.17 8.60 -19.15
CA ARG A 158 -4.57 7.24 -19.49
C ARG A 158 -4.26 6.25 -18.39
N VAL A 159 -3.13 6.36 -17.71
CA VAL A 159 -2.81 5.50 -16.55
C VAL A 159 -3.90 5.65 -15.47
N VAL A 160 -4.41 6.88 -15.23
CA VAL A 160 -5.50 7.06 -14.27
C VAL A 160 -6.79 6.36 -14.72
N VAL A 161 -7.13 6.45 -16.00
CA VAL A 161 -8.35 5.84 -16.54
C VAL A 161 -8.25 4.31 -16.64
N ASP A 162 -7.06 3.80 -16.99
CA ASP A 162 -6.85 2.38 -17.27
C ASP A 162 -6.52 1.57 -15.99
N ASP A 163 -5.76 2.15 -15.04
CA ASP A 163 -5.21 1.44 -13.87
C ASP A 163 -5.85 1.87 -12.53
N TYR A 164 -6.52 3.04 -12.48
CA TYR A 164 -7.11 3.63 -11.28
C TYR A 164 -8.55 4.11 -11.53
N ASP A 165 -9.33 3.30 -12.22
CA ASP A 165 -10.69 3.60 -12.70
C ASP A 165 -11.73 3.84 -11.60
N THR A 166 -11.43 3.44 -10.37
CA THR A 166 -12.26 3.67 -9.17
C THR A 166 -11.87 4.93 -8.39
N SER A 167 -10.78 5.62 -8.79
CA SER A 167 -10.32 6.81 -8.09
C SER A 167 -11.21 8.02 -8.33
N ILE A 168 -11.22 8.95 -7.37
CA ILE A 168 -11.93 10.24 -7.53
C ILE A 168 -11.40 11.09 -8.69
N TYR A 169 -10.25 10.74 -9.25
CA TYR A 169 -9.59 11.47 -10.33
C TYR A 169 -9.97 11.02 -11.73
N VAL A 170 -10.67 9.89 -11.87
CA VAL A 170 -10.96 9.30 -13.18
C VAL A 170 -11.78 10.23 -14.07
N GLU A 171 -12.76 10.92 -13.51
CA GLU A 171 -13.63 11.85 -14.25
C GLU A 171 -12.84 13.02 -14.83
N GLU A 172 -11.98 13.67 -14.02
CA GLU A 172 -11.09 14.71 -14.51
C GLU A 172 -10.12 14.16 -15.57
N ALA A 173 -9.54 12.98 -15.35
CA ALA A 173 -8.60 12.38 -16.29
C ALA A 173 -9.24 12.16 -17.68
N ILE A 174 -10.47 11.65 -17.71
CA ILE A 174 -11.24 11.47 -18.96
C ILE A 174 -11.49 12.81 -19.62
N HIS A 175 -11.96 13.81 -18.86
CA HIS A 175 -12.19 15.18 -19.40
C HIS A 175 -10.91 15.77 -20.00
N ARG A 176 -9.76 15.67 -19.29
CA ARG A 176 -8.46 16.14 -19.81
C ARG A 176 -8.03 15.42 -21.08
N LEU A 177 -8.33 14.14 -21.21
CA LEU A 177 -8.07 13.41 -22.46
C LEU A 177 -8.93 13.96 -23.61
N VAL A 178 -10.20 14.27 -23.37
CA VAL A 178 -11.08 14.92 -24.39
C VAL A 178 -10.47 16.24 -24.84
N GLU A 179 -10.14 17.15 -23.91
CA GLU A 179 -9.56 18.46 -24.20
C GLU A 179 -8.28 18.34 -25.04
N ILE A 180 -7.37 17.45 -24.65
CA ILE A 180 -6.08 17.30 -25.32
C ILE A 180 -6.27 16.72 -26.71
N TYR A 181 -7.03 15.62 -26.86
CA TYR A 181 -7.25 15.00 -28.17
C TYR A 181 -7.96 15.95 -29.14
N TYR A 182 -8.93 16.74 -28.65
CA TYR A 182 -9.57 17.77 -29.45
C TYR A 182 -8.58 18.87 -29.89
N THR A 183 -7.75 19.36 -28.95
CA THR A 183 -6.74 20.39 -29.20
C THR A 183 -5.72 20.00 -30.26
N ILE A 184 -5.31 18.72 -30.30
CA ILE A 184 -4.32 18.21 -31.27
C ILE A 184 -4.99 17.66 -32.56
N GLY A 185 -6.32 17.78 -32.67
CA GLY A 185 -7.06 17.41 -33.89
C GLY A 185 -7.35 15.90 -34.04
N ILE A 186 -7.24 15.11 -32.99
CA ILE A 186 -7.57 13.68 -33.01
C ILE A 186 -9.02 13.50 -32.53
N GLU A 187 -9.97 13.95 -33.33
CA GLU A 187 -11.39 13.97 -32.96
C GLU A 187 -11.97 12.60 -32.64
N THR A 188 -11.49 11.54 -33.25
CA THR A 188 -11.98 10.17 -33.00
C THR A 188 -11.75 9.76 -31.56
N GLU A 189 -10.56 10.00 -31.03
CA GLU A 189 -10.25 9.69 -29.63
C GLU A 189 -10.95 10.66 -28.68
N ALA A 190 -11.05 11.97 -29.04
CA ALA A 190 -11.82 12.93 -28.26
C ALA A 190 -13.27 12.47 -28.07
N LYS A 191 -13.95 12.06 -29.15
CA LYS A 191 -15.33 11.53 -29.11
C LYS A 191 -15.45 10.27 -28.29
N LYS A 192 -14.46 9.37 -28.37
CA LYS A 192 -14.43 8.12 -27.57
C LYS A 192 -14.44 8.44 -26.07
N TYR A 193 -13.53 9.31 -25.60
CA TYR A 193 -13.47 9.68 -24.19
C TYR A 193 -14.64 10.54 -23.74
N ALA A 194 -15.16 11.43 -24.59
CA ALA A 194 -16.40 12.18 -24.32
C ALA A 194 -17.61 11.24 -24.12
N ASN A 195 -17.75 10.22 -24.97
CA ASN A 195 -18.79 9.21 -24.81
C ASN A 195 -18.60 8.39 -23.51
N LEU A 196 -17.35 8.05 -23.16
CA LEU A 196 -17.04 7.35 -21.91
C LEU A 196 -17.47 8.18 -20.68
N LEU A 197 -17.16 9.48 -20.67
CA LEU A 197 -17.56 10.41 -19.62
C LEU A 197 -19.10 10.53 -19.55
N GLY A 198 -19.75 10.77 -20.70
CA GLY A 198 -21.20 10.94 -20.77
C GLY A 198 -22.00 9.67 -20.46
N TYR A 199 -21.44 8.49 -20.69
CA TYR A 199 -22.12 7.23 -20.37
C TYR A 199 -22.02 6.87 -18.88
N ASN A 200 -20.83 7.03 -18.28
CA ASN A 200 -20.59 6.56 -16.91
C ASN A 200 -20.77 7.66 -15.86
N TYR A 201 -20.60 8.93 -16.20
CA TYR A 201 -20.46 10.04 -15.24
C TYR A 201 -21.33 11.25 -15.61
N GLN A 202 -22.62 11.03 -15.93
CA GLN A 202 -23.55 12.08 -16.37
C GLN A 202 -23.78 13.19 -15.33
N SER A 203 -23.64 12.86 -14.05
CA SER A 203 -23.78 13.83 -12.95
C SER A 203 -22.49 14.54 -12.56
N SER A 204 -21.41 14.28 -13.28
CA SER A 204 -20.11 14.85 -13.00
C SER A 204 -20.03 16.33 -13.43
N GLU A 205 -19.43 17.16 -12.59
CA GLU A 205 -19.09 18.54 -12.98
C GLU A 205 -18.13 18.61 -14.18
N TRP A 206 -17.37 17.55 -14.44
CA TRP A 206 -16.47 17.43 -15.59
C TRP A 206 -17.21 17.13 -16.90
N TYR A 207 -18.40 16.55 -16.81
CA TYR A 207 -19.26 16.34 -17.97
C TYR A 207 -19.95 17.63 -18.43
N GLU A 208 -20.22 18.55 -17.51
CA GLU A 208 -20.87 19.83 -17.80
C GLU A 208 -19.89 20.89 -18.39
N LYS A 209 -18.60 20.70 -18.25
CA LYS A 209 -17.53 21.57 -18.76
C LYS A 209 -17.19 21.28 -20.21
#